data_28e1998c39c983ba665ed3b2654d544e
#
_entry.id   28e1998c39c983ba665ed3b2654d544e
#
_cell.length_a   1.000
_cell.length_b   1.000
_cell.length_c   1.000
_cell.angle_alpha   90.00
_cell.angle_beta   90.00
_cell.angle_gamma   90.00
#
_symmetry.space_group_name_H-M   'P 1'
#
loop_
_entity.id
_entity.type
_entity.pdbx_description
1 polymer ?
#
loop_
_entity_poly.entity_id
_entity_poly.type
_entity_poly.pdbx_seq_one_letter_code
_entity_poly.pdbx_strand_id
1 'polypeptide(L)'
;KEIFFELAESKSVIENEIGKAVRFISLPYGSYRENIFALAAAAGYSGIFISNAHQSISGRLPATFERIAIKEGYSLQTFRDLVANDKWLMMRRRLGQETKDFIKKTIGIQRYRRLYRRAKGMKF
;
A
#
# COMPACT_ATOMS: atom_id res chain seq x y z
N LYS A 1 1.63 -19.24 9.40
CA LYS A 1 1.07 -19.19 10.78
C LYS A 1 1.45 -17.89 11.48
N GLU A 2 2.73 -17.48 11.48
CA GLU A 2 3.26 -16.31 12.18
C GLU A 2 2.51 -15.00 11.83
N ILE A 3 2.37 -14.66 10.55
CA ILE A 3 1.67 -13.44 10.11
C ILE A 3 0.21 -13.39 10.61
N PHE A 4 -0.49 -14.50 10.61
CA PHE A 4 -1.87 -14.54 11.13
C PHE A 4 -1.91 -14.21 12.63
N PHE A 5 -1.01 -14.79 13.41
CA PHE A 5 -0.93 -14.51 14.85
C PHE A 5 -0.60 -13.04 15.11
N GLU A 6 0.37 -12.46 14.39
CA GLU A 6 0.68 -11.02 14.50
C GLU A 6 -0.54 -10.13 14.19
N LEU A 7 -1.30 -10.46 13.15
CA LEU A 7 -2.51 -9.73 12.78
C LEU A 7 -3.62 -9.85 13.85
N ALA A 8 -3.86 -11.04 14.34
CA ALA A 8 -4.92 -11.30 15.31
C ALA A 8 -4.57 -10.74 16.69
N GLU A 9 -3.33 -10.92 17.14
CA GLU A 9 -2.86 -10.45 18.43
C GLU A 9 -2.79 -8.91 18.48
N SER A 10 -2.20 -8.26 17.48
CA SER A 10 -2.16 -6.80 17.43
C SER A 10 -3.56 -6.19 17.40
N LYS A 11 -4.49 -6.79 16.67
CA LYS A 11 -5.90 -6.38 16.66
C LYS A 11 -6.51 -6.48 18.05
N SER A 12 -6.36 -7.63 18.72
CA SER A 12 -6.93 -7.87 20.04
C SER A 12 -6.37 -6.90 21.09
N VAL A 13 -5.06 -6.68 21.10
CA VAL A 13 -4.41 -5.73 22.02
C VAL A 13 -4.98 -4.31 21.84
N ILE A 14 -5.07 -3.83 20.59
CA ILE A 14 -5.62 -2.50 20.32
C ILE A 14 -7.09 -2.42 20.73
N GLU A 15 -7.91 -3.41 20.41
CA GLU A 15 -9.34 -3.45 20.75
C GLU A 15 -9.57 -3.43 22.26
N ASN A 16 -8.74 -4.15 23.02
CA ASN A 16 -8.79 -4.15 24.47
C ASN A 16 -8.44 -2.78 25.07
N GLU A 17 -7.44 -2.09 24.51
CA GLU A 17 -7.02 -0.76 24.98
C GLU A 17 -8.05 0.34 24.66
N ILE A 18 -8.62 0.32 23.45
CA ILE A 18 -9.52 1.40 23.01
C ILE A 18 -11.01 1.10 23.25
N GLY A 19 -11.36 -0.13 23.63
CA GLY A 19 -12.76 -0.56 23.83
C GLY A 19 -13.63 -0.54 22.58
N LYS A 20 -13.03 -0.58 21.39
CA LYS A 20 -13.74 -0.49 20.09
C LYS A 20 -13.15 -1.45 19.07
N ALA A 21 -14.01 -1.95 18.16
CA ALA A 21 -13.58 -2.84 17.09
C ALA A 21 -12.62 -2.16 16.10
N VAL A 22 -11.49 -2.78 15.83
CA VAL A 22 -10.51 -2.39 14.79
C VAL A 22 -10.87 -3.09 13.50
N ARG A 23 -11.44 -2.36 12.55
CA ARG A 23 -11.93 -2.91 11.28
C ARG A 23 -10.93 -2.86 10.15
N PHE A 24 -9.92 -2.00 10.24
CA PHE A 24 -9.02 -1.72 9.13
C PHE A 24 -7.57 -1.93 9.52
N ILE A 25 -6.80 -2.45 8.55
CA ILE A 25 -5.36 -2.55 8.68
C ILE A 25 -4.67 -1.83 7.53
N SER A 26 -3.51 -1.26 7.79
CA SER A 26 -2.69 -0.57 6.80
C SER A 26 -1.37 -1.28 6.63
N LEU A 27 -1.10 -1.77 5.41
CA LEU A 27 0.15 -2.46 5.11
C LEU A 27 1.26 -1.47 4.78
N PRO A 28 2.43 -1.56 5.46
CA PRO A 28 3.56 -0.68 5.20
C PRO A 28 4.17 -0.96 3.82
N TYR A 29 4.64 0.09 3.14
CA TYR A 29 5.40 0.03 1.88
C TYR A 29 4.72 -0.65 0.70
N GLY A 30 3.45 -1.07 0.81
CA GLY A 30 2.74 -1.78 -0.26
C GLY A 30 3.33 -3.14 -0.66
N SER A 31 4.28 -3.65 0.13
CA SER A 31 4.85 -4.99 -0.08
C SER A 31 4.07 -5.99 0.74
N TYR A 32 3.42 -6.93 0.09
CA TYR A 32 2.68 -7.99 0.74
C TYR A 32 2.78 -9.30 -0.05
N ARG A 33 2.59 -10.40 0.63
CA ARG A 33 2.44 -11.71 0.01
C ARG A 33 0.98 -11.91 -0.40
N GLU A 34 0.71 -12.68 -1.43
CA GLU A 34 -0.64 -12.88 -1.98
C GLU A 34 -1.67 -13.36 -0.95
N ASN A 35 -1.23 -14.10 0.06
CA ASN A 35 -2.11 -14.63 1.11
C ASN A 35 -2.50 -13.61 2.20
N ILE A 36 -1.94 -12.39 2.22
CA ILE A 36 -2.21 -11.42 3.30
C ILE A 36 -3.68 -11.04 3.39
N PHE A 37 -4.38 -10.97 2.26
CA PHE A 37 -5.81 -10.64 2.21
C PHE A 37 -6.65 -11.71 2.92
N ALA A 38 -6.37 -12.98 2.64
CA ALA A 38 -7.06 -14.09 3.31
C ALA A 38 -6.75 -14.13 4.81
N LEU A 39 -5.50 -13.88 5.20
CA LEU A 39 -5.08 -13.85 6.61
C LEU A 39 -5.70 -12.67 7.36
N ALA A 40 -5.80 -11.50 6.75
CA ALA A 40 -6.46 -10.34 7.35
C ALA A 40 -7.97 -10.54 7.49
N ALA A 41 -8.62 -11.15 6.49
CA ALA A 41 -10.03 -11.55 6.59
C ALA A 41 -10.25 -12.55 7.74
N ALA A 42 -9.40 -13.58 7.84
CA ALA A 42 -9.46 -14.57 8.91
C ALA A 42 -9.21 -13.96 10.31
N ALA A 43 -8.39 -12.90 10.40
CA ALA A 43 -8.17 -12.13 11.61
C ALA A 43 -9.30 -11.12 11.90
N GLY A 44 -10.36 -11.07 11.07
CA GLY A 44 -11.53 -10.24 11.30
C GLY A 44 -11.39 -8.79 10.85
N TYR A 45 -10.45 -8.46 9.95
CA TYR A 45 -10.40 -7.15 9.31
C TYR A 45 -11.38 -7.05 8.15
N SER A 46 -12.12 -5.95 8.09
CA SER A 46 -13.09 -5.67 7.00
C SER A 46 -12.45 -4.93 5.83
N GLY A 47 -11.29 -4.29 6.04
CA GLY A 47 -10.61 -3.55 4.98
C GLY A 47 -9.11 -3.43 5.19
N ILE A 48 -8.39 -3.32 4.06
CA ILE A 48 -6.94 -3.22 4.01
C ILE A 48 -6.54 -1.98 3.20
N PHE A 49 -5.70 -1.13 3.80
CA PHE A 49 -5.07 -0.03 3.09
C PHE A 49 -3.71 -0.45 2.51
N ILE A 50 -3.55 -0.29 1.20
CA ILE A 50 -2.33 -0.62 0.46
C ILE A 50 -1.76 0.63 -0.22
N SER A 51 -0.48 0.56 -0.62
CA SER A 51 0.21 1.68 -1.29
C SER A 51 0.42 1.47 -2.80
N ASN A 52 -0.18 0.44 -3.38
CA ASN A 52 -0.03 0.11 -4.79
C ASN A 52 -1.29 0.47 -5.58
N ALA A 53 -1.12 1.24 -6.65
CA ALA A 53 -2.16 1.73 -7.55
C ALA A 53 -2.86 0.63 -8.39
N HIS A 54 -2.60 -0.66 -8.13
CA HIS A 54 -2.99 -1.73 -9.06
C HIS A 54 -4.14 -2.62 -8.61
N GLN A 55 -4.62 -2.49 -7.37
CA GLN A 55 -5.60 -3.45 -6.87
C GLN A 55 -6.70 -2.81 -6.03
N SER A 56 -7.52 -2.00 -6.67
CA SER A 56 -8.89 -1.85 -6.18
C SER A 56 -9.64 -3.14 -6.52
N ILE A 57 -9.53 -4.15 -5.65
CA ILE A 57 -10.29 -5.40 -5.81
C ILE A 57 -11.69 -5.14 -5.27
N SER A 58 -12.52 -4.62 -6.13
CA SER A 58 -13.96 -4.47 -5.91
C SER A 58 -14.59 -5.86 -5.73
N GLY A 59 -15.34 -6.06 -4.66
CA GLY A 59 -16.16 -7.25 -4.46
C GLY A 59 -15.54 -8.41 -3.67
N ARG A 60 -14.31 -8.30 -3.13
CA ARG A 60 -13.73 -9.29 -2.19
C ARG A 60 -13.66 -8.72 -0.77
N LEU A 61 -13.89 -9.54 0.23
CA LEU A 61 -13.55 -9.24 1.61
C LEU A 61 -12.13 -9.74 1.89
N PRO A 62 -11.31 -8.95 2.59
CA PRO A 62 -11.53 -7.58 3.05
C PRO A 62 -11.48 -6.57 1.89
N ALA A 63 -12.24 -5.46 2.01
CA ALA A 63 -12.21 -4.38 1.03
C ALA A 63 -10.81 -3.77 0.94
N THR A 64 -10.36 -3.48 -0.26
CA THR A 64 -9.00 -2.96 -0.48
C THR A 64 -9.06 -1.48 -0.86
N PHE A 65 -8.34 -0.66 -0.10
CA PHE A 65 -8.26 0.80 -0.30
C PHE A 65 -6.84 1.20 -0.69
N GLU A 66 -6.71 1.97 -1.76
CA GLU A 66 -5.43 2.55 -2.15
C GLU A 66 -5.12 3.79 -1.32
N ARG A 67 -3.87 3.89 -0.85
CA ARG A 67 -3.33 5.11 -0.25
C ARG A 67 -2.45 5.85 -1.24
N ILE A 68 -2.71 7.12 -1.40
CA ILE A 68 -1.89 8.00 -2.23
C ILE A 68 -1.06 8.90 -1.31
N ALA A 69 0.26 8.75 -1.37
CA ALA A 69 1.16 9.64 -0.64
C ALA A 69 1.17 11.03 -1.30
N ILE A 70 0.81 12.06 -0.55
CA ILE A 70 0.98 13.44 -0.95
C ILE A 70 2.43 13.83 -0.67
N LYS A 71 3.10 14.41 -1.66
CA LYS A 71 4.51 14.83 -1.57
C LYS A 71 4.59 16.35 -1.45
N GLU A 72 5.60 16.83 -0.76
CA GLU A 72 5.88 18.25 -0.55
C GLU A 72 5.90 19.08 -1.85
N GLY A 73 6.44 18.53 -2.94
CA GLY A 73 6.49 19.21 -4.24
C GLY A 73 5.20 19.17 -5.07
N TYR A 74 4.07 18.74 -4.50
CA TYR A 74 2.81 18.73 -5.25
C TYR A 74 2.17 20.11 -5.25
N SER A 75 1.76 20.59 -6.45
CA SER A 75 0.95 21.79 -6.58
C SER A 75 -0.46 21.55 -6.03
N LEU A 76 -1.15 22.63 -5.67
CA LEU A 76 -2.55 22.58 -5.25
C LEU A 76 -3.44 21.95 -6.35
N GLN A 77 -3.14 22.22 -7.62
CA GLN A 77 -3.86 21.61 -8.74
C GLN A 77 -3.64 20.09 -8.75
N THR A 78 -2.42 19.60 -8.60
CA THR A 78 -2.13 18.17 -8.50
C THR A 78 -2.89 17.52 -7.33
N PHE A 79 -2.96 18.21 -6.19
CA PHE A 79 -3.73 17.71 -5.04
C PHE A 79 -5.22 17.62 -5.36
N ARG A 80 -5.82 18.65 -5.99
CA ARG A 80 -7.22 18.65 -6.41
C ARG A 80 -7.52 17.50 -7.37
N ASP A 81 -6.67 17.29 -8.37
CA ASP A 81 -6.82 16.22 -9.37
C ASP A 81 -6.74 14.82 -8.71
N LEU A 82 -5.88 14.66 -7.69
CA LEU A 82 -5.79 13.42 -6.90
C LEU A 82 -7.07 13.17 -6.10
N VAL A 83 -7.60 14.19 -5.42
CA VAL A 83 -8.84 14.08 -4.63
C VAL A 83 -10.05 13.86 -5.54
N ALA A 84 -10.09 14.51 -6.70
CA ALA A 84 -11.12 14.32 -7.71
C ALA A 84 -11.01 12.97 -8.43
N ASN A 85 -9.98 12.16 -8.14
CA ASN A 85 -9.72 10.88 -8.80
C ASN A 85 -9.62 11.02 -10.33
N ASP A 86 -8.90 12.05 -10.78
CA ASP A 86 -8.73 12.34 -12.21
C ASP A 86 -8.17 11.13 -12.95
N LYS A 87 -8.93 10.65 -13.94
CA LYS A 87 -8.64 9.39 -14.66
C LYS A 87 -7.30 9.42 -15.37
N TRP A 88 -6.91 10.56 -15.93
CA TRP A 88 -5.67 10.71 -16.67
C TRP A 88 -4.45 10.71 -15.74
N LEU A 89 -4.56 11.42 -14.62
CA LEU A 89 -3.54 11.43 -13.58
C LEU A 89 -3.36 10.02 -12.97
N MET A 90 -4.45 9.33 -12.70
CA MET A 90 -4.42 7.95 -12.19
C MET A 90 -3.81 6.98 -13.19
N MET A 91 -4.14 7.09 -14.47
CA MET A 91 -3.53 6.28 -15.53
C MET A 91 -2.02 6.51 -15.64
N ARG A 92 -1.56 7.75 -15.64
CA ARG A 92 -0.11 8.07 -15.64
C ARG A 92 0.61 7.51 -14.42
N ARG A 93 0.00 7.57 -13.25
CA ARG A 93 0.55 6.98 -12.01
C ARG A 93 0.67 5.47 -12.12
N ARG A 94 -0.35 4.78 -12.65
CA ARG A 94 -0.32 3.34 -12.89
C ARG A 94 0.82 2.94 -13.82
N LEU A 95 0.91 3.56 -14.98
CA LEU A 95 2.00 3.30 -15.94
C LEU A 95 3.39 3.51 -15.32
N GLY A 96 3.57 4.61 -14.56
CA GLY A 96 4.83 4.86 -13.85
C GLY A 96 5.15 3.84 -12.76
N GLN A 97 4.13 3.25 -12.13
CA GLN A 97 4.31 2.20 -11.14
C GLN A 97 4.67 0.87 -11.81
N GLU A 98 3.95 0.47 -12.85
CA GLU A 98 4.21 -0.74 -13.64
C GLU A 98 5.65 -0.77 -14.17
N THR A 99 6.12 0.35 -14.71
CA THR A 99 7.50 0.48 -15.17
C THR A 99 8.50 0.23 -14.04
N LYS A 100 8.27 0.80 -12.87
CA LYS A 100 9.15 0.59 -11.69
C LYS A 100 9.11 -0.86 -11.21
N ASP A 101 7.93 -1.47 -11.19
CA ASP A 101 7.78 -2.84 -10.72
C ASP A 101 8.35 -3.83 -11.73
N PHE A 102 8.24 -3.57 -13.02
CA PHE A 102 8.94 -4.32 -14.08
C PHE A 102 10.45 -4.24 -13.90
N ILE A 103 11.01 -3.03 -13.70
CA ILE A 103 12.45 -2.85 -13.47
C ILE A 103 12.89 -3.60 -12.21
N LYS A 104 12.16 -3.49 -11.10
CA LYS A 104 12.47 -4.22 -9.84
C LYS A 104 12.46 -5.74 -10.06
N LYS A 105 11.51 -6.25 -10.83
CA LYS A 105 11.40 -7.68 -11.13
C LYS A 105 12.57 -8.17 -11.99
N THR A 106 13.02 -7.35 -12.95
CA THR A 106 14.10 -7.71 -13.91
C THR A 106 15.48 -7.63 -13.26
N ILE A 107 15.81 -6.57 -12.55
CA ILE A 107 17.15 -6.36 -11.99
C ILE A 107 17.28 -6.74 -10.50
N GLY A 108 16.17 -7.08 -9.86
CA GLY A 108 16.09 -7.39 -8.44
C GLY A 108 15.98 -6.15 -7.55
N ILE A 109 15.25 -6.29 -6.44
CA ILE A 109 14.92 -5.19 -5.52
C ILE A 109 16.18 -4.51 -4.95
N GLN A 110 17.22 -5.28 -4.62
CA GLN A 110 18.44 -4.75 -4.02
C GLN A 110 19.24 -3.88 -4.99
N ARG A 111 19.39 -4.34 -6.25
CA ARG A 111 20.07 -3.59 -7.31
C ARG A 111 19.30 -2.32 -7.68
N TYR A 112 17.96 -2.44 -7.79
CA TYR A 112 17.09 -1.29 -8.02
C TYR A 112 17.24 -0.22 -6.93
N ARG A 113 17.22 -0.60 -5.64
CA ARG A 113 17.43 0.31 -4.51
C ARG A 113 18.78 1.03 -4.58
N ARG A 114 19.84 0.33 -4.97
CA ARG A 114 21.19 0.90 -5.10
C ARG A 114 21.23 1.93 -6.23
N LEU A 115 20.67 1.61 -7.40
CA LEU A 115 20.62 2.53 -8.54
C LEU A 115 19.75 3.75 -8.24
N TYR A 116 18.59 3.55 -7.61
CA TYR A 116 17.68 4.63 -7.25
C TYR A 116 18.30 5.62 -6.26
N ARG A 117 19.05 5.14 -5.26
CA ARG A 117 19.79 5.98 -4.31
C ARG A 117 20.85 6.81 -5.02
N ARG A 118 21.63 6.21 -5.92
CA ARG A 118 22.65 6.92 -6.71
C ARG A 118 22.02 8.02 -7.57
N ALA A 119 20.93 7.73 -8.25
CA ALA A 119 20.22 8.70 -9.11
C ALA A 119 19.62 9.87 -8.32
N LYS A 120 19.23 9.69 -7.05
CA LYS A 120 18.70 10.75 -6.20
C LYS A 120 19.73 11.50 -5.37
N GLY A 121 21.03 11.17 -5.51
CA GLY A 121 22.07 11.87 -4.75
C GLY A 121 21.98 11.72 -3.23
N MET A 122 21.24 10.72 -2.72
CA MET A 122 21.14 10.45 -1.30
C MET A 122 22.45 9.83 -0.80
N LYS A 123 23.31 10.69 -0.22
CA LYS A 123 24.43 10.26 0.62
C LYS A 123 23.89 10.02 2.03
N PHE A 124 24.28 8.90 2.63
CA PHE A 124 24.27 8.71 4.08
C PHE A 124 25.62 9.11 4.61
#